data_e3f6ba63e393ef21f47232e53de70203
#
_entry.id   e3f6ba63e393ef21f47232e53de70203
#
_cell.length_a   1.000
_cell.length_b   1.000
_cell.length_c   1.000
_cell.angle_alpha   90.00
_cell.angle_beta   90.00
_cell.angle_gamma   90.00
#
_symmetry.space_group_name_H-M   'P 1'
#
loop_
_entity.id
_entity.type
_entity.pdbx_description
1 polymer ?
#
loop_
_entity_poly.entity_id
_entity_poly.type
_entity_poly.pdbx_seq_one_letter_code
_entity_poly.pdbx_strand_id
1 'polypeptide(L)'
;MSASSLKNDVFLRSLLREPVPYTPIWLMRQAGRYLPEYRATRARAGSFMGLAQNPDYAMEVTLQPLARYDLDAAILFSDILTVPHAMGLGLDFAEGEGPRFAHPVRTEEDVARLAVPDMDKLRYVFDAVGVIRRELDGKVPLIGFAGSPFTIACYMVEGKGSDDYRLIKTMLYSRPDLLHRILDINAEATLQYLNAQIAAGAQAVMLFDSWGGVLADGLFQQFSLAYTKKVVDGLTRENEGRRVPVIVFTKGGGQWLEQIAACGCDAVGLDWTVDLAAARRRTGDSVAFQGNLDPMALFGGGPAIRAEARRVLDAFGPVGKGGHVFNLGHGISRFTPPEAVAELVEEEIGRASCRERV
;
A
#
# COMPACT_ATOMS: atom_id res chain seq x y z
N MET A 1 16.03 -4.61 23.61
CA MET A 1 16.72 -5.62 22.76
C MET A 1 17.17 -4.87 21.52
N SER A 2 18.46 -4.98 21.13
CA SER A 2 18.96 -4.35 19.90
C SER A 2 18.19 -4.93 18.71
N ALA A 3 17.61 -4.08 17.87
CA ALA A 3 17.00 -4.51 16.61
C ALA A 3 18.09 -5.22 15.78
N SER A 4 17.80 -6.41 15.25
CA SER A 4 18.73 -7.11 14.37
C SER A 4 19.04 -6.23 13.15
N SER A 5 20.32 -6.17 12.76
CA SER A 5 20.70 -5.40 11.57
C SER A 5 19.98 -5.96 10.34
N LEU A 6 19.43 -5.07 9.50
CA LEU A 6 18.75 -5.47 8.27
C LEU A 6 19.75 -6.15 7.32
N LYS A 7 19.47 -7.39 6.92
CA LYS A 7 20.35 -8.24 6.09
C LYS A 7 20.17 -7.93 4.60
N ASN A 8 18.94 -7.63 4.17
CA ASN A 8 18.61 -7.17 2.83
C ASN A 8 17.92 -5.80 2.93
N ASP A 9 18.60 -4.75 2.48
CA ASP A 9 18.08 -3.37 2.47
C ASP A 9 17.86 -2.83 1.04
N VAL A 10 17.97 -3.68 0.02
CA VAL A 10 17.88 -3.31 -1.40
C VAL A 10 16.59 -2.57 -1.71
N PHE A 11 15.46 -3.01 -1.14
CA PHE A 11 14.18 -2.34 -1.27
C PHE A 11 14.22 -0.89 -0.75
N LEU A 12 14.73 -0.67 0.46
CA LEU A 12 14.81 0.67 1.06
C LEU A 12 15.73 1.59 0.27
N ARG A 13 16.91 1.07 -0.11
CA ARG A 13 17.90 1.80 -0.92
C ARG A 13 17.31 2.18 -2.28
N SER A 14 16.58 1.27 -2.91
CA SER A 14 15.92 1.56 -4.20
C SER A 14 14.90 2.68 -4.08
N LEU A 15 14.06 2.69 -3.01
CA LEU A 15 13.13 3.78 -2.75
C LEU A 15 13.81 5.13 -2.52
N LEU A 16 15.01 5.11 -1.93
CA LEU A 16 15.83 6.31 -1.69
C LEU A 16 16.71 6.68 -2.91
N ARG A 17 16.61 5.96 -4.01
CA ARG A 17 17.38 6.13 -5.25
C ARG A 17 18.89 6.00 -5.00
N GLU A 18 19.25 5.13 -4.09
CA GLU A 18 20.63 4.72 -3.84
C GLU A 18 21.01 3.56 -4.78
N PRO A 19 22.31 3.38 -5.10
CA PRO A 19 22.77 2.27 -5.94
C PRO A 19 22.36 0.92 -5.37
N VAL A 20 21.79 0.05 -6.21
CA VAL A 20 21.38 -1.31 -5.84
C VAL A 20 21.88 -2.31 -6.87
N PRO A 21 22.18 -3.57 -6.48
CA PRO A 21 22.67 -4.59 -7.38
C PRO A 21 21.60 -5.12 -8.35
N TYR A 22 20.33 -5.06 -7.95
CA TYR A 22 19.20 -5.54 -8.74
C TYR A 22 17.93 -4.75 -8.41
N THR A 23 16.86 -4.88 -9.22
CA THR A 23 15.54 -4.32 -8.93
C THR A 23 14.87 -5.14 -7.85
N PRO A 24 14.55 -4.58 -6.67
CA PRO A 24 13.85 -5.33 -5.64
C PRO A 24 12.37 -5.55 -6.00
N ILE A 25 11.82 -6.68 -5.54
CA ILE A 25 10.43 -7.08 -5.78
C ILE A 25 9.67 -7.32 -4.47
N TRP A 26 8.46 -6.79 -4.41
CA TRP A 26 7.40 -7.24 -3.52
C TRP A 26 6.06 -7.06 -4.24
N LEU A 27 4.98 -7.65 -3.76
CA LEU A 27 3.71 -7.65 -4.50
C LEU A 27 2.55 -7.18 -3.60
N MET A 28 1.79 -6.19 -4.08
CA MET A 28 0.56 -5.77 -3.40
C MET A 28 -0.40 -6.95 -3.23
N ARG A 29 -0.88 -7.16 -1.99
CA ARG A 29 -1.69 -8.31 -1.57
C ARG A 29 -0.95 -9.65 -1.69
N GLN A 30 0.38 -9.65 -1.52
CA GLN A 30 1.18 -10.89 -1.48
C GLN A 30 0.67 -11.87 -0.43
N ALA A 31 0.23 -11.40 0.75
CA ALA A 31 -0.59 -12.17 1.67
C ALA A 31 -2.07 -12.04 1.26
N GLY A 32 -2.69 -13.12 0.79
CA GLY A 32 -4.04 -13.01 0.27
C GLY A 32 -4.73 -14.33 -0.05
N ARG A 33 -6.01 -14.23 -0.37
CA ARG A 33 -6.90 -15.40 -0.60
C ARG A 33 -6.48 -16.33 -1.74
N TYR A 34 -5.54 -15.93 -2.59
CA TYR A 34 -4.99 -16.79 -3.63
C TYR A 34 -4.11 -17.91 -3.04
N LEU A 35 -3.48 -17.68 -1.86
CA LEU A 35 -2.66 -18.66 -1.16
C LEU A 35 -3.51 -19.66 -0.36
N PRO A 36 -3.28 -20.98 -0.50
CA PRO A 36 -3.98 -21.99 0.28
C PRO A 36 -3.69 -21.87 1.79
N GLU A 37 -2.44 -21.59 2.18
CA GLU A 37 -2.03 -21.37 3.56
C GLU A 37 -2.74 -20.17 4.20
N TYR A 38 -2.90 -19.08 3.46
CA TYR A 38 -3.68 -17.92 3.92
C TYR A 38 -5.14 -18.30 4.19
N ARG A 39 -5.77 -19.06 3.28
CA ARG A 39 -7.16 -19.53 3.47
C ARG A 39 -7.30 -20.40 4.71
N ALA A 40 -6.31 -21.28 4.99
CA ALA A 40 -6.30 -22.11 6.17
C ALA A 40 -6.21 -21.28 7.47
N THR A 41 -5.29 -20.32 7.55
CA THR A 41 -5.18 -19.41 8.70
C THR A 41 -6.44 -18.54 8.85
N ARG A 42 -7.01 -18.05 7.75
CA ARG A 42 -8.26 -17.29 7.76
C ARG A 42 -9.45 -18.09 8.29
N ALA A 43 -9.52 -19.39 7.97
CA ALA A 43 -10.55 -20.29 8.50
C ALA A 43 -10.40 -20.50 10.02
N ARG A 44 -9.17 -20.68 10.52
CA ARG A 44 -8.91 -20.78 11.97
C ARG A 44 -9.27 -19.50 12.72
N ALA A 45 -9.03 -18.34 12.11
CA ALA A 45 -9.36 -17.05 12.71
C ALA A 45 -10.87 -16.75 12.74
N GLY A 46 -11.70 -17.49 12.03
CA GLY A 46 -13.16 -17.38 11.98
C GLY A 46 -13.68 -16.19 11.17
N SER A 47 -13.11 -14.99 11.33
CA SER A 47 -13.52 -13.78 10.60
C SER A 47 -12.32 -12.99 10.07
N PHE A 48 -12.54 -12.03 9.17
CA PHE A 48 -11.46 -11.14 8.72
C PHE A 48 -10.94 -10.29 9.88
N MET A 49 -11.83 -9.76 10.70
CA MET A 49 -11.42 -8.99 11.88
C MET A 49 -10.73 -9.89 12.92
N GLY A 50 -11.18 -11.14 13.11
CA GLY A 50 -10.47 -12.12 13.95
C GLY A 50 -9.05 -12.40 13.49
N LEU A 51 -8.82 -12.40 12.16
CA LEU A 51 -7.47 -12.52 11.58
C LEU A 51 -6.65 -11.24 11.81
N ALA A 52 -7.22 -10.07 11.49
CA ALA A 52 -6.51 -8.80 11.51
C ALA A 52 -6.24 -8.28 12.95
N GLN A 53 -7.12 -8.59 13.89
CA GLN A 53 -7.02 -8.15 15.29
C GLN A 53 -6.16 -9.07 16.17
N ASN A 54 -5.68 -10.18 15.62
CA ASN A 54 -4.79 -11.08 16.33
C ASN A 54 -3.36 -10.92 15.77
N PRO A 55 -2.40 -10.39 16.56
CA PRO A 55 -1.02 -10.15 16.11
C PRO A 55 -0.31 -11.40 15.61
N ASP A 56 -0.57 -12.59 16.22
CA ASP A 56 0.07 -13.84 15.81
C ASP A 56 -0.48 -14.33 14.45
N TYR A 57 -1.78 -14.22 14.22
CA TYR A 57 -2.35 -14.53 12.90
C TYR A 57 -1.92 -13.51 11.83
N ALA A 58 -1.87 -12.23 12.16
CA ALA A 58 -1.38 -11.20 11.25
C ALA A 58 0.08 -11.46 10.88
N MET A 59 0.91 -11.84 11.84
CA MET A 59 2.31 -12.26 11.62
C MET A 59 2.38 -13.49 10.72
N GLU A 60 1.66 -14.56 11.06
CA GLU A 60 1.65 -15.81 10.29
C GLU A 60 1.35 -15.54 8.81
N VAL A 61 0.27 -14.81 8.50
CA VAL A 61 -0.10 -14.53 7.09
C VAL A 61 0.85 -13.56 6.39
N THR A 62 1.50 -12.67 7.13
CA THR A 62 2.52 -11.77 6.57
C THR A 62 3.76 -12.54 6.12
N LEU A 63 4.15 -13.59 6.85
CA LEU A 63 5.35 -14.37 6.56
C LEU A 63 5.13 -15.47 5.50
N GLN A 64 3.90 -15.93 5.30
CA GLN A 64 3.58 -16.99 4.33
C GLN A 64 4.10 -16.71 2.91
N PRO A 65 3.91 -15.54 2.30
CA PRO A 65 4.46 -15.26 0.97
C PRO A 65 5.99 -15.26 0.95
N LEU A 66 6.66 -14.82 2.01
CA LEU A 66 8.12 -14.83 2.12
C LEU A 66 8.71 -16.24 2.29
N ALA A 67 7.92 -17.19 2.80
CA ALA A 67 8.30 -18.59 2.86
C ALA A 67 8.15 -19.30 1.50
N ARG A 68 7.32 -18.73 0.61
CA ARG A 68 7.01 -19.31 -0.71
C ARG A 68 7.81 -18.67 -1.84
N TYR A 69 8.09 -17.36 -1.75
CA TYR A 69 8.71 -16.58 -2.80
C TYR A 69 9.87 -15.75 -2.26
N ASP A 70 10.92 -15.57 -3.05
CA ASP A 70 12.04 -14.69 -2.74
C ASP A 70 11.64 -13.22 -2.97
N LEU A 71 11.02 -12.62 -1.95
CA LEU A 71 10.58 -11.22 -1.98
C LEU A 71 11.50 -10.35 -1.13
N ASP A 72 11.71 -9.10 -1.56
CA ASP A 72 12.61 -8.14 -0.93
C ASP A 72 11.97 -7.25 0.14
N ALA A 73 10.65 -7.39 0.36
CA ALA A 73 9.95 -6.71 1.43
C ALA A 73 8.73 -7.50 1.92
N ALA A 74 8.47 -7.40 3.21
CA ALA A 74 7.19 -7.77 3.82
C ALA A 74 6.27 -6.55 3.87
N ILE A 75 4.96 -6.75 3.74
CA ILE A 75 3.97 -5.73 4.07
C ILE A 75 3.08 -6.25 5.20
N LEU A 76 2.86 -5.40 6.20
CA LEU A 76 1.95 -5.66 7.31
C LEU A 76 0.61 -6.18 6.79
N PHE A 77 0.09 -7.26 7.39
CA PHE A 77 -1.29 -7.67 7.16
C PHE A 77 -2.23 -6.85 8.04
N SER A 78 -3.05 -6.03 7.43
CA SER A 78 -4.08 -5.19 8.04
C SER A 78 -5.10 -4.79 6.97
N ASP A 79 -5.97 -3.83 7.28
CA ASP A 79 -6.89 -3.23 6.31
C ASP A 79 -6.84 -1.70 6.41
N ILE A 80 -7.08 -1.01 5.28
CA ILE A 80 -7.13 0.47 5.22
C ILE A 80 -8.32 1.03 6.01
N LEU A 81 -9.32 0.21 6.34
CA LEU A 81 -10.54 0.60 7.03
C LEU A 81 -10.50 0.38 8.55
N THR A 82 -9.36 -0.05 9.10
CA THR A 82 -9.18 -0.19 10.55
C THR A 82 -9.30 1.15 11.27
N VAL A 83 -8.80 2.23 10.66
CA VAL A 83 -8.90 3.59 11.22
C VAL A 83 -10.36 4.04 11.35
N PRO A 84 -11.20 4.07 10.29
CA PRO A 84 -12.60 4.43 10.45
C PRO A 84 -13.41 3.43 11.31
N HIS A 85 -12.98 2.16 11.38
CA HIS A 85 -13.54 1.21 12.35
C HIS A 85 -13.30 1.68 13.80
N ALA A 86 -12.09 2.11 14.10
CA ALA A 86 -11.73 2.65 15.43
C ALA A 86 -12.46 3.96 15.75
N MET A 87 -12.87 4.74 14.73
CA MET A 87 -13.74 5.91 14.87
C MET A 87 -15.19 5.55 15.28
N GLY A 88 -15.57 4.24 15.22
CA GLY A 88 -16.89 3.77 15.63
C GLY A 88 -17.87 3.55 14.48
N LEU A 89 -17.40 3.50 13.22
CA LEU A 89 -18.29 3.29 12.07
C LEU A 89 -18.81 1.86 11.94
N GLY A 90 -18.30 0.89 12.71
CA GLY A 90 -18.79 -0.49 12.73
C GLY A 90 -18.46 -1.22 11.41
N LEU A 91 -17.19 -1.58 11.21
CA LEU A 91 -16.74 -2.33 10.03
C LEU A 91 -17.13 -3.80 10.12
N ASP A 92 -17.73 -4.31 9.07
CA ASP A 92 -18.02 -5.72 8.86
C ASP A 92 -17.61 -6.16 7.45
N PHE A 93 -17.35 -7.47 7.30
CA PHE A 93 -16.97 -8.11 6.02
C PHE A 93 -17.99 -9.21 5.72
N ALA A 94 -19.05 -8.87 5.00
CA ALA A 94 -20.02 -9.84 4.54
C ALA A 94 -19.38 -10.79 3.50
N GLU A 95 -19.74 -12.07 3.55
CA GLU A 95 -19.26 -13.08 2.59
C GLU A 95 -19.66 -12.66 1.16
N GLY A 96 -18.66 -12.48 0.29
CA GLY A 96 -18.87 -12.11 -1.12
C GLY A 96 -19.07 -10.63 -1.40
N GLU A 97 -19.44 -9.80 -0.42
CA GLU A 97 -19.81 -8.38 -0.63
C GLU A 97 -18.69 -7.36 -0.34
N GLY A 98 -17.60 -7.80 0.30
CA GLY A 98 -16.50 -6.89 0.70
C GLY A 98 -16.79 -6.12 2.00
N PRO A 99 -16.02 -5.06 2.29
CA PRO A 99 -16.18 -4.28 3.52
C PRO A 99 -17.47 -3.46 3.51
N ARG A 100 -18.10 -3.34 4.69
CA ARG A 100 -19.31 -2.55 4.91
C ARG A 100 -19.26 -1.85 6.26
N PHE A 101 -19.70 -0.60 6.30
CA PHE A 101 -19.89 0.16 7.54
C PHE A 101 -21.35 0.16 7.99
N ALA A 102 -21.59 -0.12 9.25
CA ALA A 102 -22.94 -0.05 9.87
C ALA A 102 -23.42 1.40 9.98
N HIS A 103 -22.50 2.34 10.20
CA HIS A 103 -22.77 3.76 10.43
C HIS A 103 -22.02 4.64 9.42
N PRO A 104 -22.45 4.69 8.13
CA PRO A 104 -21.84 5.56 7.13
C PRO A 104 -22.07 7.04 7.47
N VAL A 105 -21.14 7.90 7.02
CA VAL A 105 -21.12 9.35 7.34
C VAL A 105 -21.76 10.11 6.19
N ARG A 106 -22.97 10.63 6.38
CA ARG A 106 -23.75 11.26 5.28
C ARG A 106 -24.37 12.60 5.63
N THR A 107 -24.57 12.88 6.91
CA THR A 107 -25.21 14.10 7.40
C THR A 107 -24.22 14.97 8.16
N GLU A 108 -24.61 16.21 8.42
CA GLU A 108 -23.83 17.14 9.25
C GLU A 108 -23.66 16.62 10.68
N GLU A 109 -24.69 15.95 11.22
CA GLU A 109 -24.65 15.32 12.53
C GLU A 109 -23.68 14.13 12.56
N ASP A 110 -23.59 13.36 11.47
CA ASP A 110 -22.61 12.27 11.37
C ASP A 110 -21.19 12.83 11.37
N VAL A 111 -20.95 13.89 10.58
CA VAL A 111 -19.64 14.56 10.51
C VAL A 111 -19.28 15.21 11.86
N ALA A 112 -20.26 15.79 12.56
CA ALA A 112 -20.05 16.41 13.85
C ALA A 112 -19.61 15.42 14.95
N ARG A 113 -19.99 14.13 14.81
CA ARG A 113 -19.57 13.05 15.72
C ARG A 113 -18.21 12.46 15.42
N LEU A 114 -17.64 12.72 14.23
CA LEU A 114 -16.32 12.20 13.87
C LEU A 114 -15.22 12.86 14.71
N ALA A 115 -14.31 12.04 15.16
CA ALA A 115 -13.07 12.46 15.82
C ALA A 115 -11.93 11.53 15.47
N VAL A 116 -10.69 12.00 15.60
CA VAL A 116 -9.51 11.16 15.56
C VAL A 116 -9.65 10.09 16.64
N PRO A 117 -9.54 8.79 16.32
CA PRO A 117 -9.73 7.74 17.30
C PRO A 117 -8.55 7.68 18.27
N ASP A 118 -8.80 7.19 19.47
CA ASP A 118 -7.72 6.78 20.36
C ASP A 118 -6.92 5.65 19.70
N MET A 119 -5.61 5.85 19.56
CA MET A 119 -4.70 4.88 18.91
C MET A 119 -4.60 3.57 19.70
N ASP A 120 -4.95 3.54 20.98
CA ASP A 120 -5.02 2.29 21.76
C ASP A 120 -6.06 1.31 21.22
N LYS A 121 -7.11 1.78 20.54
CA LYS A 121 -8.07 0.91 19.82
C LYS A 121 -7.44 0.18 18.63
N LEU A 122 -6.29 0.66 18.14
CA LEU A 122 -5.52 0.11 17.03
C LEU A 122 -4.24 -0.59 17.49
N ARG A 123 -4.04 -0.75 18.80
CA ARG A 123 -2.83 -1.34 19.40
C ARG A 123 -2.49 -2.70 18.80
N TYR A 124 -3.49 -3.52 18.47
CA TYR A 124 -3.29 -4.82 17.83
C TYR A 124 -2.51 -4.74 16.52
N VAL A 125 -2.63 -3.62 15.78
CA VAL A 125 -1.85 -3.37 14.55
C VAL A 125 -0.38 -3.11 14.90
N PHE A 126 -0.13 -2.29 15.91
CA PHE A 126 1.23 -1.92 16.35
C PHE A 126 1.93 -3.11 16.99
N ASP A 127 1.21 -3.92 17.75
CA ASP A 127 1.70 -5.17 18.31
C ASP A 127 2.06 -6.17 17.18
N ALA A 128 1.22 -6.28 16.13
CA ALA A 128 1.53 -7.08 14.94
C ALA A 128 2.81 -6.61 14.25
N VAL A 129 3.00 -5.29 14.06
CA VAL A 129 4.26 -4.75 13.52
C VAL A 129 5.45 -5.21 14.35
N GLY A 130 5.38 -5.10 15.67
CA GLY A 130 6.46 -5.53 16.58
C GLY A 130 6.74 -7.04 16.51
N VAL A 131 5.69 -7.87 16.43
CA VAL A 131 5.85 -9.33 16.30
C VAL A 131 6.47 -9.68 14.94
N ILE A 132 5.93 -9.14 13.84
CA ILE A 132 6.45 -9.38 12.48
C ILE A 132 7.91 -8.96 12.38
N ARG A 133 8.29 -7.80 12.93
CA ARG A 133 9.68 -7.32 12.92
C ARG A 133 10.65 -8.31 13.60
N ARG A 134 10.23 -8.89 14.73
CA ARG A 134 11.05 -9.91 15.43
C ARG A 134 11.20 -11.18 14.60
N GLU A 135 10.11 -11.67 14.03
CA GLU A 135 10.10 -12.93 13.25
C GLU A 135 10.84 -12.79 11.91
N LEU A 136 10.82 -11.60 11.29
CA LEU A 136 11.62 -11.30 10.11
C LEU A 136 13.12 -11.38 10.39
N ASP A 137 13.56 -11.15 11.61
CA ASP A 137 14.98 -11.17 12.03
C ASP A 137 15.90 -10.45 11.04
N GLY A 138 15.46 -9.32 10.50
CA GLY A 138 16.21 -8.53 9.53
C GLY A 138 16.34 -9.14 8.14
N LYS A 139 15.66 -10.23 7.80
CA LYS A 139 15.74 -10.84 6.45
C LYS A 139 15.37 -9.85 5.36
N VAL A 140 14.23 -9.18 5.51
CA VAL A 140 13.73 -8.12 4.62
C VAL A 140 13.06 -7.02 5.44
N PRO A 141 12.93 -5.79 4.91
CA PRO A 141 12.21 -4.73 5.60
C PRO A 141 10.71 -4.94 5.65
N LEU A 142 10.06 -4.34 6.66
CA LEU A 142 8.62 -4.34 6.84
C LEU A 142 8.02 -3.00 6.39
N ILE A 143 7.02 -3.08 5.51
CA ILE A 143 6.22 -1.95 5.06
C ILE A 143 4.98 -1.83 5.95
N GLY A 144 4.80 -0.66 6.60
CA GLY A 144 3.53 -0.25 7.17
C GLY A 144 2.67 0.47 6.13
N PHE A 145 1.36 0.56 6.34
CA PHE A 145 0.51 1.24 5.38
C PHE A 145 -0.78 1.80 5.98
N ALA A 146 -1.41 2.69 5.24
CA ALA A 146 -2.76 3.18 5.48
C ALA A 146 -3.47 3.50 4.16
N GLY A 147 -4.79 3.62 4.20
CA GLY A 147 -5.53 4.28 3.12
C GLY A 147 -5.27 5.78 3.10
N SER A 148 -5.32 6.42 1.92
CA SER A 148 -5.31 7.87 1.84
C SER A 148 -6.56 8.47 2.48
N PRO A 149 -6.53 9.72 2.96
CA PRO A 149 -7.70 10.36 3.56
C PRO A 149 -8.94 10.33 2.66
N PHE A 150 -8.76 10.54 1.33
CA PHE A 150 -9.88 10.50 0.39
C PHE A 150 -10.40 9.09 0.16
N THR A 151 -9.54 8.09 -0.03
CA THR A 151 -9.96 6.69 -0.18
C THR A 151 -10.73 6.19 1.04
N ILE A 152 -10.28 6.54 2.26
CA ILE A 152 -11.02 6.24 3.50
C ILE A 152 -12.38 6.94 3.49
N ALA A 153 -12.43 8.23 3.13
CA ALA A 153 -13.69 9.00 3.07
C ALA A 153 -14.67 8.39 2.07
N CYS A 154 -14.22 7.86 0.93
CA CYS A 154 -15.09 7.14 -0.01
C CYS A 154 -15.85 6.01 0.68
N TYR A 155 -15.16 5.14 1.40
CA TYR A 155 -15.80 4.05 2.13
C TYR A 155 -16.71 4.54 3.27
N MET A 156 -16.29 5.60 3.99
CA MET A 156 -17.08 6.16 5.09
C MET A 156 -18.42 6.72 4.61
N VAL A 157 -18.43 7.40 3.46
CA VAL A 157 -19.64 8.05 2.90
C VAL A 157 -20.49 7.06 2.13
N GLU A 158 -19.90 6.25 1.24
CA GLU A 158 -20.63 5.21 0.50
C GLU A 158 -21.15 4.10 1.43
N GLY A 159 -20.43 3.82 2.51
CA GLY A 159 -20.74 2.76 3.47
C GLY A 159 -20.26 1.37 3.02
N LYS A 160 -19.81 1.24 1.79
CA LYS A 160 -19.29 0.01 1.14
C LYS A 160 -18.46 0.35 -0.09
N GLY A 161 -17.97 -0.66 -0.80
CA GLY A 161 -17.43 -0.45 -2.16
C GLY A 161 -18.47 0.19 -3.09
N SER A 162 -18.02 1.04 -4.00
CA SER A 162 -18.88 1.75 -4.95
C SER A 162 -18.24 1.72 -6.34
N ASP A 163 -19.05 1.68 -7.40
CA ASP A 163 -18.59 1.74 -8.79
C ASP A 163 -18.58 3.19 -9.32
N ASP A 164 -19.52 4.02 -8.88
CA ASP A 164 -19.72 5.39 -9.35
C ASP A 164 -19.36 6.49 -8.33
N TYR A 165 -19.18 6.13 -7.06
CA TYR A 165 -18.89 7.07 -5.95
C TYR A 165 -19.88 8.23 -5.86
N ARG A 166 -21.15 7.95 -6.12
CA ARG A 166 -22.18 8.97 -6.28
C ARG A 166 -22.40 9.78 -5.00
N LEU A 167 -22.41 9.15 -3.84
CA LEU A 167 -22.70 9.85 -2.57
C LEU A 167 -21.59 10.81 -2.19
N ILE A 168 -20.34 10.36 -2.21
CA ILE A 168 -19.20 11.22 -1.87
C ILE A 168 -19.01 12.34 -2.90
N LYS A 169 -19.22 12.06 -4.20
CA LYS A 169 -19.17 13.10 -5.25
C LYS A 169 -20.33 14.10 -5.10
N THR A 170 -21.52 13.64 -4.71
CA THR A 170 -22.61 14.57 -4.39
C THR A 170 -22.23 15.48 -3.21
N MET A 171 -21.69 14.91 -2.12
CA MET A 171 -21.21 15.70 -0.97
C MET A 171 -20.12 16.69 -1.38
N LEU A 172 -19.16 16.26 -2.20
CA LEU A 172 -18.07 17.09 -2.71
C LEU A 172 -18.58 18.36 -3.41
N TYR A 173 -19.64 18.25 -4.23
CA TYR A 173 -20.21 19.37 -4.96
C TYR A 173 -21.22 20.20 -4.15
N SER A 174 -22.03 19.55 -3.28
CA SER A 174 -23.12 20.22 -2.57
C SER A 174 -22.76 20.71 -1.16
N ARG A 175 -21.83 20.01 -0.49
CA ARG A 175 -21.37 20.29 0.88
C ARG A 175 -19.86 20.04 1.00
N PRO A 176 -19.02 20.76 0.21
CA PRO A 176 -17.57 20.62 0.28
C PRO A 176 -17.01 20.88 1.68
N ASP A 177 -17.64 21.73 2.46
CA ASP A 177 -17.31 22.02 3.86
C ASP A 177 -17.32 20.76 4.73
N LEU A 178 -18.34 19.91 4.58
CA LEU A 178 -18.42 18.64 5.31
C LEU A 178 -17.35 17.66 4.85
N LEU A 179 -17.13 17.56 3.54
CA LEU A 179 -16.08 16.66 3.03
C LEU A 179 -14.68 17.10 3.47
N HIS A 180 -14.38 18.39 3.45
CA HIS A 180 -13.11 18.91 3.99
C HIS A 180 -12.93 18.54 5.46
N ARG A 181 -13.98 18.62 6.28
CA ARG A 181 -13.92 18.23 7.68
C ARG A 181 -13.65 16.74 7.87
N ILE A 182 -14.30 15.86 7.07
CA ILE A 182 -14.02 14.41 7.07
C ILE A 182 -12.56 14.15 6.69
N LEU A 183 -12.08 14.82 5.64
CA LEU A 183 -10.71 14.64 5.14
C LEU A 183 -9.65 15.13 6.12
N ASP A 184 -9.90 16.23 6.84
CA ASP A 184 -9.02 16.73 7.89
C ASP A 184 -8.88 15.72 9.05
N ILE A 185 -9.99 15.17 9.51
CA ILE A 185 -10.00 14.16 10.57
C ILE A 185 -9.29 12.89 10.11
N ASN A 186 -9.57 12.44 8.87
CA ASN A 186 -8.90 11.27 8.29
C ASN A 186 -7.40 11.49 8.13
N ALA A 187 -6.96 12.69 7.70
CA ALA A 187 -5.54 12.99 7.54
C ALA A 187 -4.81 12.94 8.89
N GLU A 188 -5.37 13.54 9.93
CA GLU A 188 -4.81 13.50 11.28
C GLU A 188 -4.77 12.07 11.84
N ALA A 189 -5.87 11.32 11.71
CA ALA A 189 -5.93 9.93 12.16
C ALA A 189 -4.93 9.03 11.40
N THR A 190 -4.83 9.19 10.08
CA THR A 190 -3.88 8.45 9.24
C THR A 190 -2.44 8.79 9.61
N LEU A 191 -2.14 10.06 9.87
CA LEU A 191 -0.82 10.50 10.32
C LEU A 191 -0.42 9.83 11.64
N GLN A 192 -1.28 9.91 12.65
CA GLN A 192 -1.01 9.28 13.95
C GLN A 192 -0.85 7.76 13.82
N TYR A 193 -1.70 7.12 13.02
CA TYR A 193 -1.67 5.68 12.78
C TYR A 193 -0.38 5.22 12.08
N LEU A 194 0.10 5.95 11.07
CA LEU A 194 1.36 5.62 10.40
C LEU A 194 2.58 5.91 11.28
N ASN A 195 2.58 7.01 12.02
CA ASN A 195 3.66 7.31 12.97
C ASN A 195 3.75 6.25 14.08
N ALA A 196 2.62 5.71 14.55
CA ALA A 196 2.61 4.61 15.51
C ALA A 196 3.14 3.30 14.90
N GLN A 197 2.86 3.01 13.60
CA GLN A 197 3.47 1.88 12.90
C GLN A 197 4.98 2.04 12.75
N ILE A 198 5.47 3.26 12.44
CA ILE A 198 6.91 3.56 12.37
C ILE A 198 7.54 3.35 13.74
N ALA A 199 6.95 3.89 14.80
CA ALA A 199 7.45 3.73 16.18
C ALA A 199 7.48 2.25 16.62
N ALA A 200 6.53 1.43 16.14
CA ALA A 200 6.48 -0.02 16.38
C ALA A 200 7.49 -0.82 15.55
N GLY A 201 8.14 -0.20 14.54
CA GLY A 201 9.21 -0.81 13.77
C GLY A 201 8.97 -0.97 12.26
N ALA A 202 7.94 -0.34 11.68
CA ALA A 202 7.82 -0.27 10.22
C ALA A 202 8.99 0.52 9.62
N GLN A 203 9.59 0.00 8.54
CA GLN A 203 10.85 0.54 7.96
C GLN A 203 10.60 1.31 6.66
N ALA A 204 9.43 1.19 6.09
CA ALA A 204 8.86 2.04 5.05
C ALA A 204 7.36 2.17 5.30
N VAL A 205 6.72 3.20 4.78
CA VAL A 205 5.27 3.33 4.85
C VAL A 205 4.68 3.64 3.49
N MET A 206 3.45 3.17 3.26
CA MET A 206 2.74 3.36 2.00
C MET A 206 1.33 3.90 2.24
N LEU A 207 0.96 4.94 1.49
CA LEU A 207 -0.39 5.47 1.41
C LEU A 207 -1.09 4.94 0.16
N PHE A 208 -2.21 4.26 0.35
CA PHE A 208 -3.04 3.73 -0.74
C PHE A 208 -4.18 4.68 -1.08
N ASP A 209 -4.02 5.46 -2.14
CA ASP A 209 -5.08 6.28 -2.71
C ASP A 209 -5.78 5.54 -3.86
N SER A 210 -6.44 4.44 -3.53
CA SER A 210 -7.09 3.55 -4.51
C SER A 210 -8.19 4.25 -5.30
N TRP A 211 -8.75 5.34 -4.79
CA TRP A 211 -9.90 6.03 -5.36
C TRP A 211 -9.66 7.49 -5.77
N GLY A 212 -8.45 8.03 -5.58
CA GLY A 212 -8.12 9.39 -6.01
C GLY A 212 -8.35 9.64 -7.50
N GLY A 213 -8.07 8.63 -8.32
CA GLY A 213 -8.25 8.70 -9.77
C GLY A 213 -9.69 8.82 -10.28
N VAL A 214 -10.72 8.70 -9.40
CA VAL A 214 -12.12 8.95 -9.79
C VAL A 214 -12.50 10.43 -9.77
N LEU A 215 -11.62 11.29 -9.23
CA LEU A 215 -11.82 12.72 -9.15
C LEU A 215 -11.52 13.41 -10.50
N ALA A 216 -12.22 14.52 -10.74
CA ALA A 216 -11.90 15.42 -11.86
C ALA A 216 -10.62 16.21 -11.56
N ASP A 217 -9.99 16.75 -12.61
CA ASP A 217 -8.87 17.67 -12.47
C ASP A 217 -9.26 18.90 -11.65
N GLY A 218 -8.34 19.38 -10.81
CA GLY A 218 -8.60 20.41 -9.80
C GLY A 218 -9.20 19.84 -8.52
N LEU A 219 -10.15 18.92 -8.61
CA LEU A 219 -10.74 18.26 -7.45
C LEU A 219 -9.83 17.19 -6.84
N PHE A 220 -9.05 16.50 -7.67
CA PHE A 220 -8.00 15.60 -7.17
C PHE A 220 -7.00 16.36 -6.30
N GLN A 221 -6.53 17.50 -6.77
CA GLN A 221 -5.60 18.33 -6.02
C GLN A 221 -6.19 18.79 -4.69
N GLN A 222 -7.46 19.22 -4.71
CA GLN A 222 -8.13 19.80 -3.55
C GLN A 222 -8.57 18.77 -2.52
N PHE A 223 -9.11 17.62 -2.94
CA PHE A 223 -9.77 16.65 -2.04
C PHE A 223 -8.95 15.38 -1.80
N SER A 224 -7.97 15.05 -2.63
CA SER A 224 -7.10 13.91 -2.39
C SER A 224 -5.66 14.32 -2.11
N LEU A 225 -4.98 14.97 -3.07
CA LEU A 225 -3.55 15.24 -3.00
C LEU A 225 -3.17 16.16 -1.82
N ALA A 226 -3.96 17.20 -1.56
CA ALA A 226 -3.69 18.13 -0.45
C ALA A 226 -3.67 17.43 0.90
N TYR A 227 -4.59 16.49 1.13
CA TYR A 227 -4.67 15.73 2.37
C TYR A 227 -3.64 14.60 2.44
N THR A 228 -3.31 13.97 1.32
CA THR A 228 -2.19 13.04 1.22
C THR A 228 -0.88 13.74 1.56
N LYS A 229 -0.65 14.95 1.00
CA LYS A 229 0.51 15.76 1.32
C LYS A 229 0.55 16.15 2.79
N LYS A 230 -0.58 16.53 3.40
CA LYS A 230 -0.67 16.85 4.84
C LYS A 230 -0.20 15.66 5.69
N VAL A 231 -0.57 14.42 5.33
CA VAL A 231 -0.07 13.22 6.00
C VAL A 231 1.44 13.08 5.78
N VAL A 232 1.92 13.14 4.53
CA VAL A 232 3.34 12.96 4.19
C VAL A 232 4.24 13.96 4.91
N ASP A 233 3.82 15.23 5.01
CA ASP A 233 4.57 16.32 5.68
C ASP A 233 4.73 16.06 7.19
N GLY A 234 3.78 15.39 7.84
CA GLY A 234 3.79 15.11 9.27
C GLY A 234 4.45 13.78 9.67
N LEU A 235 4.82 12.93 8.70
CA LEU A 235 5.38 11.62 9.00
C LEU A 235 6.77 11.70 9.63
N THR A 236 7.00 10.83 10.59
CA THR A 236 8.34 10.54 11.12
C THR A 236 9.20 9.92 10.02
N ARG A 237 10.30 10.61 9.65
CA ARG A 237 11.15 10.21 8.51
C ARG A 237 12.42 9.47 8.93
N GLU A 238 12.59 9.26 10.21
CA GLU A 238 13.72 8.50 10.77
C GLU A 238 13.26 7.60 11.91
N ASN A 239 13.72 6.36 11.91
CA ASN A 239 13.54 5.42 13.01
C ASN A 239 14.73 4.45 13.07
N GLU A 240 15.15 4.04 14.27
CA GLU A 240 16.28 3.12 14.46
C GLU A 240 17.57 3.55 13.72
N GLY A 241 17.80 4.87 13.58
CA GLY A 241 18.96 5.43 12.88
C GLY A 241 18.93 5.30 11.36
N ARG A 242 17.76 5.00 10.78
CA ARG A 242 17.55 4.88 9.33
C ARG A 242 16.42 5.77 8.86
N ARG A 243 16.54 6.29 7.63
CA ARG A 243 15.44 6.97 6.95
C ARG A 243 14.29 5.99 6.69
N VAL A 244 13.07 6.43 6.93
CA VAL A 244 11.82 5.72 6.63
C VAL A 244 11.25 6.30 5.34
N PRO A 245 11.40 5.62 4.18
CA PRO A 245 10.84 6.10 2.93
C PRO A 245 9.32 5.99 2.91
N VAL A 246 8.70 6.94 2.18
CA VAL A 246 7.25 7.06 2.01
C VAL A 246 6.88 6.81 0.56
N ILE A 247 5.96 5.89 0.33
CA ILE A 247 5.40 5.55 -0.97
C ILE A 247 3.97 6.09 -1.05
N VAL A 248 3.65 6.84 -2.09
CA VAL A 248 2.27 7.26 -2.38
C VAL A 248 1.80 6.55 -3.65
N PHE A 249 0.69 5.83 -3.55
CA PHE A 249 0.06 5.13 -4.67
C PHE A 249 -1.31 5.73 -4.94
N THR A 250 -1.55 6.22 -6.17
CA THR A 250 -2.87 6.66 -6.63
C THR A 250 -3.26 5.88 -7.87
N LYS A 251 -4.28 5.03 -7.77
CA LYS A 251 -4.84 4.34 -8.93
C LYS A 251 -5.51 5.36 -9.85
N GLY A 252 -5.15 5.36 -11.14
CA GLY A 252 -5.62 6.35 -12.10
C GLY A 252 -4.97 7.73 -11.96
N GLY A 253 -3.90 7.84 -11.14
CA GLY A 253 -3.20 9.11 -10.89
C GLY A 253 -2.19 9.55 -11.94
N GLY A 254 -2.01 8.76 -13.01
CA GLY A 254 -0.94 8.98 -13.99
C GLY A 254 -0.97 10.35 -14.67
N GLN A 255 -2.13 10.99 -14.80
CA GLN A 255 -2.24 12.34 -15.34
C GLN A 255 -1.67 13.41 -14.40
N TRP A 256 -1.66 13.19 -13.09
CA TRP A 256 -1.15 14.12 -12.07
C TRP A 256 0.19 13.70 -11.47
N LEU A 257 0.94 12.89 -12.21
CA LEU A 257 2.16 12.25 -11.75
C LEU A 257 3.18 13.22 -11.15
N GLU A 258 3.42 14.35 -11.82
CA GLU A 258 4.37 15.38 -11.36
C GLU A 258 3.94 16.01 -10.03
N GLN A 259 2.63 16.21 -9.85
CA GLN A 259 2.07 16.76 -8.61
C GLN A 259 2.15 15.76 -7.47
N ILE A 260 1.89 14.47 -7.75
CA ILE A 260 2.06 13.39 -6.77
C ILE A 260 3.54 13.27 -6.39
N ALA A 261 4.44 13.29 -7.36
CA ALA A 261 5.89 13.25 -7.11
C ALA A 261 6.37 14.43 -6.25
N ALA A 262 5.74 15.59 -6.40
CA ALA A 262 6.07 16.81 -5.63
C ALA A 262 5.43 16.86 -4.23
N CYS A 263 4.63 15.87 -3.83
CA CYS A 263 3.96 15.88 -2.51
C CYS A 263 4.89 15.59 -1.32
N GLY A 264 6.18 15.29 -1.56
CA GLY A 264 7.17 15.03 -0.51
C GLY A 264 7.43 13.53 -0.26
N CYS A 265 6.81 12.63 -1.05
CA CYS A 265 7.10 11.20 -0.99
C CYS A 265 8.48 10.86 -1.58
N ASP A 266 9.04 9.71 -1.20
CA ASP A 266 10.29 9.19 -1.78
C ASP A 266 10.03 8.37 -3.04
N ALA A 267 8.85 7.75 -3.13
CA ALA A 267 8.45 6.93 -4.28
C ALA A 267 6.97 7.10 -4.62
N VAL A 268 6.68 6.98 -5.92
CA VAL A 268 5.32 6.94 -6.46
C VAL A 268 5.00 5.53 -6.95
N GLY A 269 3.94 4.93 -6.40
CA GLY A 269 3.37 3.70 -6.91
C GLY A 269 2.52 3.97 -8.15
N LEU A 270 2.76 3.23 -9.22
CA LEU A 270 2.08 3.37 -10.50
C LEU A 270 1.14 2.19 -10.74
N ASP A 271 -0.04 2.48 -11.26
CA ASP A 271 -0.89 1.43 -11.81
C ASP A 271 -0.48 1.06 -13.24
N TRP A 272 -1.06 -0.03 -13.77
CA TRP A 272 -0.70 -0.60 -15.07
C TRP A 272 -1.05 0.26 -16.28
N THR A 273 -1.79 1.36 -16.10
CA THR A 273 -2.19 2.27 -17.20
C THR A 273 -1.10 3.30 -17.52
N VAL A 274 -0.08 3.42 -16.66
CA VAL A 274 1.01 4.38 -16.81
C VAL A 274 2.17 3.78 -17.58
N ASP A 275 2.66 4.47 -18.60
CA ASP A 275 3.94 4.17 -19.25
C ASP A 275 5.09 4.55 -18.31
N LEU A 276 5.85 3.56 -17.82
CA LEU A 276 6.92 3.76 -16.84
C LEU A 276 8.10 4.57 -17.39
N ALA A 277 8.44 4.40 -18.68
CA ALA A 277 9.48 5.18 -19.32
C ALA A 277 9.06 6.66 -19.47
N ALA A 278 7.80 6.91 -19.83
CA ALA A 278 7.25 8.26 -19.86
C ALA A 278 7.18 8.88 -18.46
N ALA A 279 6.81 8.11 -17.44
CA ALA A 279 6.79 8.57 -16.05
C ALA A 279 8.16 9.08 -15.61
N ARG A 280 9.24 8.32 -15.89
CA ARG A 280 10.62 8.75 -15.62
C ARG A 280 10.99 10.05 -16.33
N ARG A 281 10.64 10.18 -17.61
CA ARG A 281 10.94 11.43 -18.35
C ARG A 281 10.19 12.63 -17.77
N ARG A 282 8.95 12.45 -17.31
CA ARG A 282 8.11 13.52 -16.76
C ARG A 282 8.59 14.04 -15.41
N THR A 283 9.10 13.16 -14.56
CA THR A 283 9.53 13.52 -13.20
C THR A 283 11.04 13.63 -13.04
N GLY A 284 11.81 13.17 -14.03
CA GLY A 284 13.26 12.99 -13.87
C GLY A 284 13.58 11.98 -12.78
N ASP A 285 14.69 12.17 -12.12
CA ASP A 285 15.10 11.33 -10.98
C ASP A 285 14.64 11.93 -9.62
N SER A 286 13.55 12.69 -9.57
CA SER A 286 13.06 13.37 -8.35
C SER A 286 12.47 12.38 -7.34
N VAL A 287 11.87 11.28 -7.80
CA VAL A 287 11.26 10.21 -6.98
C VAL A 287 11.64 8.84 -7.54
N ALA A 288 11.55 7.81 -6.70
CA ALA A 288 11.54 6.42 -7.15
C ALA A 288 10.15 6.03 -7.67
N PHE A 289 10.09 4.95 -8.46
CA PHE A 289 8.85 4.34 -8.92
C PHE A 289 8.67 2.93 -8.40
N GLN A 290 7.43 2.59 -8.06
CA GLN A 290 7.03 1.25 -7.71
C GLN A 290 5.93 0.77 -8.66
N GLY A 291 6.11 -0.38 -9.26
CA GLY A 291 5.11 -0.98 -10.17
C GLY A 291 5.78 -1.48 -11.45
N ASN A 292 5.01 -1.72 -12.50
CA ASN A 292 3.56 -1.53 -12.60
C ASN A 292 2.92 -2.60 -13.52
N LEU A 293 3.25 -3.86 -13.26
CA LEU A 293 2.69 -4.97 -14.05
C LEU A 293 1.17 -5.05 -13.88
N ASP A 294 0.43 -5.25 -14.99
CA ASP A 294 -1.00 -5.56 -14.92
C ASP A 294 -1.22 -6.88 -14.17
N PRO A 295 -1.97 -6.88 -13.05
CA PRO A 295 -2.24 -8.12 -12.31
C PRO A 295 -2.91 -9.21 -13.16
N MET A 296 -3.61 -8.84 -14.24
CA MET A 296 -4.24 -9.80 -15.13
C MET A 296 -3.25 -10.55 -16.02
N ALA A 297 -2.03 -10.05 -16.20
CA ALA A 297 -0.98 -10.79 -16.89
C ALA A 297 -0.65 -12.13 -16.23
N LEU A 298 -0.89 -12.26 -14.91
CA LEU A 298 -0.71 -13.51 -14.17
C LEU A 298 -1.65 -14.64 -14.60
N PHE A 299 -2.70 -14.35 -15.36
CA PHE A 299 -3.59 -15.35 -15.95
C PHE A 299 -3.20 -15.77 -17.37
N GLY A 300 -2.22 -15.08 -17.97
CA GLY A 300 -1.79 -15.32 -19.35
C GLY A 300 -0.84 -16.52 -19.54
N GLY A 301 -0.44 -17.17 -18.42
CA GLY A 301 0.57 -18.24 -18.43
C GLY A 301 1.99 -17.73 -18.58
N GLY A 302 2.96 -18.61 -18.37
CA GLY A 302 4.36 -18.26 -18.22
C GLY A 302 4.98 -17.39 -19.30
N PRO A 303 4.79 -17.67 -20.59
CA PRO A 303 5.34 -16.81 -21.65
C PRO A 303 4.83 -15.37 -21.58
N ALA A 304 3.55 -15.16 -21.25
CA ALA A 304 2.96 -13.83 -21.11
C ALA A 304 3.47 -13.12 -19.86
N ILE A 305 3.56 -13.83 -18.72
CA ILE A 305 4.11 -13.32 -17.46
C ILE A 305 5.54 -12.82 -17.68
N ARG A 306 6.40 -13.64 -18.27
CA ARG A 306 7.80 -13.28 -18.55
C ARG A 306 7.92 -12.11 -19.53
N ALA A 307 7.10 -12.09 -20.58
CA ALA A 307 7.12 -10.99 -21.54
C ALA A 307 6.75 -9.64 -20.89
N GLU A 308 5.68 -9.63 -20.07
CA GLU A 308 5.23 -8.43 -19.40
C GLU A 308 6.19 -7.98 -18.27
N ALA A 309 6.76 -8.92 -17.51
CA ALA A 309 7.80 -8.60 -16.53
C ALA A 309 9.00 -7.91 -17.20
N ARG A 310 9.47 -8.46 -18.32
CA ARG A 310 10.55 -7.87 -19.14
C ARG A 310 10.19 -6.48 -19.62
N ARG A 311 8.97 -6.30 -20.15
CA ARG A 311 8.50 -4.99 -20.61
C ARG A 311 8.59 -3.94 -19.53
N VAL A 312 8.16 -4.25 -18.30
CA VAL A 312 8.21 -3.32 -17.16
C VAL A 312 9.66 -3.01 -16.77
N LEU A 313 10.50 -4.03 -16.65
CA LEU A 313 11.92 -3.85 -16.29
C LEU A 313 12.69 -3.06 -17.35
N ASP A 314 12.48 -3.36 -18.64
CA ASP A 314 13.13 -2.66 -19.75
C ASP A 314 12.64 -1.21 -19.89
N ALA A 315 11.36 -0.95 -19.58
CA ALA A 315 10.80 0.41 -19.59
C ALA A 315 11.45 1.32 -18.53
N PHE A 316 11.82 0.77 -17.38
CA PHE A 316 12.60 1.53 -16.39
C PHE A 316 14.05 1.67 -16.83
N GLY A 317 14.65 0.61 -17.38
CA GLY A 317 16.04 0.56 -17.79
C GLY A 317 17.00 0.07 -16.69
N PRO A 318 18.31 0.32 -16.83
CA PRO A 318 19.32 -0.19 -15.89
C PRO A 318 19.11 0.32 -14.46
N VAL A 319 19.21 -0.60 -13.49
CA VAL A 319 18.92 -0.33 -12.06
C VAL A 319 20.10 0.20 -11.26
N GLY A 320 21.30 0.31 -11.81
CA GLY A 320 22.51 0.65 -11.06
C GLY A 320 22.46 1.91 -10.19
N LYS A 321 21.47 2.80 -10.44
CA LYS A 321 21.21 3.99 -9.63
C LYS A 321 20.05 3.84 -8.64
N GLY A 322 19.43 2.65 -8.53
CA GLY A 322 18.19 2.48 -7.79
C GLY A 322 16.97 3.19 -8.43
N GLY A 323 15.95 3.41 -7.65
CA GLY A 323 14.77 4.18 -8.08
C GLY A 323 13.66 3.36 -8.72
N HIS A 324 13.79 2.03 -8.82
CA HIS A 324 12.71 1.13 -9.24
C HIS A 324 12.51 0.00 -8.24
N VAL A 325 11.26 -0.18 -7.83
CA VAL A 325 10.78 -1.34 -7.11
C VAL A 325 9.76 -2.06 -8.00
N PHE A 326 10.05 -3.29 -8.40
CA PHE A 326 9.10 -4.07 -9.18
C PHE A 326 7.88 -4.45 -8.33
N ASN A 327 6.71 -4.24 -8.88
CA ASN A 327 5.43 -4.61 -8.27
C ASN A 327 4.36 -4.75 -9.35
N LEU A 328 3.20 -5.26 -8.96
CA LEU A 328 2.00 -5.12 -9.78
C LEU A 328 1.46 -3.69 -9.70
N GLY A 329 0.73 -3.27 -10.71
CA GLY A 329 0.01 -2.00 -10.73
C GLY A 329 -1.21 -1.95 -9.79
N HIS A 330 -1.56 -3.08 -9.17
CA HIS A 330 -2.55 -3.21 -8.07
C HIS A 330 -2.38 -4.58 -7.39
N GLY A 331 -3.22 -4.91 -6.43
CA GLY A 331 -3.11 -6.15 -5.66
C GLY A 331 -3.38 -7.41 -6.48
N ILE A 332 -2.71 -8.51 -6.10
CA ILE A 332 -2.95 -9.86 -6.65
C ILE A 332 -4.44 -10.21 -6.55
N SER A 333 -4.99 -10.76 -7.63
CA SER A 333 -6.37 -11.27 -7.64
C SER A 333 -6.50 -12.52 -6.77
N ARG A 334 -7.63 -12.66 -6.07
CA ARG A 334 -7.92 -13.88 -5.30
C ARG A 334 -7.99 -15.16 -6.13
N PHE A 335 -8.07 -15.03 -7.44
CA PHE A 335 -8.15 -16.14 -8.38
C PHE A 335 -6.80 -16.47 -9.05
N THR A 336 -5.76 -15.68 -8.78
CA THR A 336 -4.43 -15.91 -9.34
C THR A 336 -3.87 -17.24 -8.86
N PRO A 337 -3.37 -18.11 -9.75
CA PRO A 337 -2.64 -19.31 -9.33
C PRO A 337 -1.35 -18.95 -8.58
N PRO A 338 -1.05 -19.56 -7.42
CA PRO A 338 0.21 -19.30 -6.73
C PRO A 338 1.45 -19.54 -7.59
N GLU A 339 1.39 -20.49 -8.51
CA GLU A 339 2.47 -20.84 -9.44
C GLU A 339 2.77 -19.71 -10.43
N ALA A 340 1.76 -18.93 -10.83
CA ALA A 340 1.93 -17.76 -11.69
C ALA A 340 2.74 -16.64 -10.97
N VAL A 341 2.55 -16.52 -9.66
CA VAL A 341 3.35 -15.59 -8.83
C VAL A 341 4.78 -16.10 -8.70
N ALA A 342 4.98 -17.40 -8.48
CA ALA A 342 6.32 -18.00 -8.44
C ALA A 342 7.07 -17.73 -9.76
N GLU A 343 6.44 -17.97 -10.90
CA GLU A 343 7.03 -17.74 -12.22
C GLU A 343 7.40 -16.27 -12.48
N LEU A 344 6.59 -15.33 -11.98
CA LEU A 344 6.92 -13.91 -12.03
C LEU A 344 8.17 -13.57 -11.22
N VAL A 345 8.24 -14.07 -9.99
CA VAL A 345 9.37 -13.79 -9.09
C VAL A 345 10.66 -14.43 -9.60
N GLU A 346 10.58 -15.67 -10.14
CA GLU A 346 11.73 -16.36 -10.75
C GLU A 346 12.27 -15.62 -11.98
N GLU A 347 11.41 -15.08 -12.83
CA GLU A 347 11.85 -14.31 -14.02
C GLU A 347 12.58 -13.02 -13.61
N GLU A 348 12.09 -12.34 -12.57
CA GLU A 348 12.71 -11.12 -12.07
C GLU A 348 14.09 -11.42 -11.46
N ILE A 349 14.20 -12.42 -10.58
CA ILE A 349 15.47 -12.86 -9.95
C ILE A 349 16.44 -13.40 -10.98
N GLY A 350 15.98 -14.17 -11.97
CA GLY A 350 16.81 -14.71 -13.04
C GLY A 350 17.53 -13.63 -13.85
N ARG A 351 16.90 -12.46 -14.02
CA ARG A 351 17.51 -11.29 -14.67
C ARG A 351 18.54 -10.58 -13.78
N ALA A 352 18.32 -10.53 -12.48
CA ALA A 352 19.28 -10.00 -11.53
C ALA A 352 20.60 -10.78 -11.61
N SER A 353 20.53 -12.11 -11.55
CA SER A 353 21.72 -12.99 -11.62
C SER A 353 22.44 -13.00 -12.98
N CYS A 354 21.74 -12.74 -14.08
CA CYS A 354 22.36 -12.62 -15.41
C CYS A 354 23.11 -11.30 -15.64
N ARG A 355 22.71 -10.22 -14.93
CA ARG A 355 23.37 -8.90 -15.04
C ARG A 355 24.66 -8.78 -14.22
N GLU A 356 24.84 -9.63 -13.20
CA GLU A 356 26.13 -9.73 -12.47
C GLU A 356 27.26 -10.42 -13.27
N ARG A 357 26.94 -11.00 -14.45
CA ARG A 357 27.93 -11.73 -15.29
C ARG A 357 28.37 -10.98 -16.54
N VAL A 358 28.08 -9.68 -16.66
CA VAL A 358 28.50 -8.85 -17.81
C VAL A 358 29.37 -7.68 -17.36
#